data_1fecb44208b5680bc4a5fd4d9c8b19f0
#
_entry.id   1fecb44208b5680bc4a5fd4d9c8b19f0
#
_cell.length_a   1.000
_cell.length_b   1.000
_cell.length_c   1.000
_cell.angle_alpha   90.00
_cell.angle_beta   90.00
_cell.angle_gamma   90.00
#
_symmetry.space_group_name_H-M   'P 1'
#
loop_
_entity.id
_entity.type
_entity.pdbx_description
1 polymer ?
#
loop_
_entity_poly.entity_id
_entity_poly.type
_entity_poly.pdbx_seq_one_letter_code
_entity_poly.pdbx_strand_id
1 'polypeptide(L)'
;VVAIIALTDDDELVLIEQHRPPLGRTVIEIPAGLVGDDAEKTGEADLEAARREFLEETGYTAEGWRSLITCASSAGLTDECIHFFRADGLTKAAEGGGVDGEGIRVVLVPRSRIHAWIQERVRDGLAVDAKVYSALALLDA
;
A
#
# COMPACT_ATOMS: atom_id res chain seq x y z
N VAL A 1 -11.33 -3.43 1.23
CA VAL A 1 -9.87 -3.23 1.21
C VAL A 1 -9.58 -1.74 1.33
N VAL A 2 -8.57 -1.40 2.11
CA VAL A 2 -7.98 -0.06 2.15
C VAL A 2 -6.61 -0.08 1.49
N ALA A 3 -6.21 1.02 0.85
CA ALA A 3 -4.92 1.18 0.22
C ALA A 3 -4.36 2.57 0.54
N ILE A 4 -3.09 2.66 0.87
CA ILE A 4 -2.48 3.85 1.41
C ILE A 4 -1.44 4.43 0.43
N ILE A 5 -1.62 5.69 0.07
CA ILE A 5 -0.68 6.47 -0.74
C ILE A 5 0.05 7.40 0.20
N ALA A 6 1.35 7.20 0.37
CA ALA A 6 2.15 7.99 1.30
C ALA A 6 3.45 8.47 0.65
N LEU A 7 3.76 9.74 0.83
CA LEU A 7 5.05 10.34 0.46
C LEU A 7 5.80 10.75 1.72
N THR A 8 7.11 10.49 1.73
CA THR A 8 8.02 11.05 2.74
C THR A 8 8.24 12.54 2.51
N ASP A 9 8.85 13.22 3.48
CA ASP A 9 9.25 14.63 3.35
C ASP A 9 10.28 14.84 2.22
N ASP A 10 11.00 13.79 1.83
CA ASP A 10 11.95 13.78 0.72
C ASP A 10 11.31 13.46 -0.65
N ASP A 11 9.97 13.51 -0.74
CA ASP A 11 9.19 13.20 -1.95
C ASP A 11 9.43 11.78 -2.48
N GLU A 12 9.54 10.82 -1.57
CA GLU A 12 9.65 9.39 -1.89
C GLU A 12 8.33 8.68 -1.63
N LEU A 13 7.85 7.92 -2.62
CA LEU A 13 6.66 7.09 -2.46
C LEU A 13 6.99 5.85 -1.62
N VAL A 14 6.17 5.61 -0.61
CA VAL A 14 6.27 4.40 0.21
C VAL A 14 5.63 3.24 -0.56
N LEU A 15 6.45 2.28 -0.96
CA LEU A 15 6.04 1.04 -1.60
C LEU A 15 6.42 -0.15 -0.72
N ILE A 16 5.81 -1.29 -1.00
CA ILE A 16 6.17 -2.57 -0.42
C ILE A 16 6.45 -3.59 -1.52
N GLU A 17 7.31 -4.55 -1.21
CA GLU A 17 7.51 -5.74 -2.01
C GLU A 17 7.14 -6.96 -1.15
N GLN A 18 6.26 -7.81 -1.67
CA GLN A 18 5.77 -8.99 -0.98
C GLN A 18 5.66 -10.17 -1.94
N HIS A 19 6.10 -11.35 -1.50
CA HIS A 19 5.85 -12.58 -2.25
C HIS A 19 4.36 -12.92 -2.24
N ARG A 20 3.76 -13.07 -3.42
CA ARG A 20 2.36 -13.45 -3.57
C ARG A 20 2.25 -14.88 -4.14
N PRO A 21 1.90 -15.87 -3.32
CA PRO A 21 1.82 -17.28 -3.73
C PRO A 21 1.00 -17.51 -5.01
N PRO A 22 -0.16 -16.88 -5.22
CA PRO A 22 -0.94 -17.10 -6.45
C PRO A 22 -0.18 -16.73 -7.74
N LEU A 23 0.75 -15.77 -7.65
CA LEU A 23 1.58 -15.35 -8.78
C LEU A 23 2.94 -16.05 -8.81
N GLY A 24 3.33 -16.72 -7.71
CA GLY A 24 4.61 -17.38 -7.56
C GLY A 24 5.82 -16.44 -7.66
N ARG A 25 5.65 -15.16 -7.35
CA ARG A 25 6.70 -14.15 -7.43
C ARG A 25 6.49 -12.99 -6.47
N THR A 26 7.52 -12.18 -6.31
CA THR A 26 7.43 -10.92 -5.57
C THR A 26 6.68 -9.88 -6.37
N VAL A 27 5.80 -9.15 -5.71
CA VAL A 27 4.94 -8.10 -6.28
C VAL A 27 5.28 -6.77 -5.64
N ILE A 28 5.35 -5.73 -6.45
CA ILE A 28 5.45 -4.34 -6.01
C ILE A 28 4.02 -3.85 -5.74
N GLU A 29 3.80 -3.35 -4.54
CA GLU A 29 2.49 -2.89 -4.08
C GLU A 29 2.60 -1.56 -3.33
N ILE A 30 1.48 -0.87 -3.15
CA ILE A 30 1.33 0.13 -2.09
C ILE A 30 0.83 -0.57 -0.83
N PRO A 31 1.08 -0.03 0.38
CA PRO A 31 0.53 -0.58 1.62
C PRO A 31 -0.99 -0.68 1.53
N ALA A 32 -1.53 -1.84 1.88
CA ALA A 32 -2.95 -2.14 1.75
C ALA A 32 -3.36 -3.33 2.62
N GLY A 33 -4.61 -3.37 3.07
CA GLY A 33 -5.11 -4.48 3.84
C GLY A 33 -6.62 -4.58 3.91
N LEU A 34 -7.08 -5.60 4.62
CA LEU A 34 -8.50 -5.88 4.81
C LEU A 34 -9.07 -5.07 5.97
N VAL A 35 -10.31 -4.62 5.81
CA VAL A 35 -11.09 -4.00 6.88
C VAL A 35 -11.82 -5.08 7.64
N GLY A 36 -11.62 -5.17 8.96
CA GLY A 36 -12.33 -6.12 9.80
C GLY A 36 -12.04 -7.58 9.46
N ASP A 37 -10.81 -7.91 9.14
CA ASP A 37 -10.36 -9.22 8.63
C ASP A 37 -10.38 -10.35 9.68
N ASP A 38 -10.54 -10.04 10.94
CA ASP A 38 -10.70 -11.02 12.02
C ASP A 38 -11.83 -10.63 13.00
N ALA A 39 -12.16 -11.55 13.92
CA ALA A 39 -13.26 -11.36 14.87
C ALA A 39 -13.07 -10.15 15.82
N GLU A 40 -11.83 -9.78 16.13
CA GLU A 40 -11.51 -8.64 17.00
C GLU A 40 -11.65 -7.30 16.27
N LYS A 41 -11.52 -7.31 14.95
CA LYS A 41 -11.58 -6.13 14.06
C LYS A 41 -12.94 -5.95 13.39
N THR A 42 -13.93 -6.80 13.68
CA THR A 42 -15.28 -6.70 13.13
C THR A 42 -15.89 -5.32 13.44
N GLY A 43 -16.30 -4.59 12.38
CA GLY A 43 -16.84 -3.23 12.50
C GLY A 43 -15.77 -2.14 12.56
N GLU A 44 -14.49 -2.45 12.32
CA GLU A 44 -13.42 -1.48 12.17
C GLU A 44 -13.75 -0.49 11.05
N ALA A 45 -13.56 0.80 11.30
CA ALA A 45 -13.74 1.83 10.28
C ALA A 45 -12.55 1.79 9.28
N ASP A 46 -12.81 2.11 8.01
CA ASP A 46 -11.80 2.07 6.94
C ASP A 46 -10.54 2.88 7.27
N LEU A 47 -10.68 4.05 7.89
CA LEU A 47 -9.54 4.87 8.29
C LEU A 47 -8.70 4.19 9.38
N GLU A 48 -9.32 3.53 10.34
CA GLU A 48 -8.60 2.81 11.40
C GLU A 48 -7.88 1.59 10.83
N ALA A 49 -8.52 0.87 9.91
CA ALA A 49 -7.86 -0.20 9.15
C ALA A 49 -6.65 0.33 8.37
N ALA A 50 -6.79 1.46 7.67
CA ALA A 50 -5.69 2.07 6.92
C ALA A 50 -4.50 2.45 7.82
N ARG A 51 -4.77 3.02 9.00
CA ARG A 51 -3.73 3.36 9.99
C ARG A 51 -3.01 2.12 10.52
N ARG A 52 -3.78 1.10 10.86
CA ARG A 52 -3.25 -0.18 11.38
C ARG A 52 -2.37 -0.87 10.33
N GLU A 53 -2.89 -1.08 9.13
CA GLU A 53 -2.16 -1.74 8.04
C GLU A 53 -0.88 -0.98 7.68
N PHE A 54 -0.96 0.35 7.60
CA PHE A 54 0.21 1.17 7.29
C PHE A 54 1.32 1.03 8.32
N LEU A 55 0.96 1.00 9.61
CA LEU A 55 1.93 0.78 10.68
C LEU A 55 2.50 -0.64 10.66
N GLU A 56 1.65 -1.66 10.52
CA GLU A 56 2.05 -3.07 10.53
C GLU A 56 2.98 -3.39 9.36
N GLU A 57 2.64 -2.96 8.15
CA GLU A 57 3.42 -3.26 6.94
C GLU A 57 4.68 -2.40 6.82
N THR A 58 4.60 -1.12 7.14
CA THR A 58 5.68 -0.17 6.84
C THR A 58 6.45 0.32 8.06
N GLY A 59 5.88 0.22 9.24
CA GLY A 59 6.42 0.80 10.47
C GLY A 59 6.24 2.31 10.56
N TYR A 60 5.55 2.94 9.62
CA TYR A 60 5.25 4.38 9.66
C TYR A 60 3.89 4.68 10.28
N THR A 61 3.83 5.82 10.98
CA THR A 61 2.59 6.53 11.30
C THR A 61 2.52 7.81 10.47
N ALA A 62 1.35 8.43 10.41
CA ALA A 62 1.14 9.69 9.69
C ALA A 62 0.32 10.66 10.53
N GLU A 63 0.62 11.95 10.45
CA GLU A 63 -0.11 13.02 11.13
C GLU A 63 -1.45 13.32 10.43
N GLY A 64 -1.42 13.38 9.10
CA GLY A 64 -2.57 13.71 8.27
C GLY A 64 -3.09 12.51 7.48
N TRP A 65 -4.41 12.35 7.46
CA TRP A 65 -5.09 11.32 6.67
C TRP A 65 -6.24 11.94 5.90
N ARG A 66 -6.33 11.60 4.62
CA ARG A 66 -7.40 12.07 3.73
C ARG A 66 -7.94 10.92 2.91
N SER A 67 -9.27 10.73 2.99
CA SER A 67 -9.99 9.83 2.09
C SER A 67 -9.96 10.40 0.66
N LEU A 68 -9.65 9.57 -0.31
CA LEU A 68 -9.60 9.97 -1.73
C LEU A 68 -10.82 9.42 -2.49
N ILE A 69 -10.69 8.21 -3.01
CA ILE A 69 -11.70 7.58 -3.87
C ILE A 69 -11.83 6.10 -3.53
N THR A 70 -12.97 5.54 -3.82
CA THR A 70 -13.19 4.10 -3.80
C THR A 70 -13.30 3.58 -5.23
N CYS A 71 -12.51 2.56 -5.56
CA CYS A 71 -12.48 1.91 -6.86
C CYS A 71 -12.86 0.43 -6.75
N ALA A 72 -13.50 -0.12 -7.77
CA ALA A 72 -13.62 -1.57 -7.89
C ALA A 72 -12.25 -2.19 -8.19
N SER A 73 -11.92 -3.32 -7.56
CA SER A 73 -10.66 -4.01 -7.81
C SER A 73 -10.67 -4.78 -9.13
N SER A 74 -11.73 -5.52 -9.38
CA SER A 74 -11.91 -6.32 -10.60
C SER A 74 -13.42 -6.50 -10.89
N ALA A 75 -14.04 -5.49 -11.47
CA ALA A 75 -15.50 -5.35 -11.60
C ALA A 75 -16.19 -6.53 -12.30
N GLY A 76 -15.48 -7.31 -13.11
CA GLY A 76 -16.05 -8.49 -13.78
C GLY A 76 -15.92 -9.79 -12.98
N LEU A 77 -15.23 -9.81 -11.85
CA LEU A 77 -14.91 -11.03 -11.10
C LEU A 77 -15.40 -10.99 -9.64
N THR A 78 -15.42 -9.81 -9.03
CA THR A 78 -15.71 -9.65 -7.61
C THR A 78 -16.39 -8.31 -7.33
N ASP A 79 -17.07 -8.21 -6.20
CA ASP A 79 -17.63 -6.96 -5.67
C ASP A 79 -16.64 -6.22 -4.75
N GLU A 80 -15.39 -6.68 -4.65
CA GLU A 80 -14.37 -6.02 -3.84
C GLU A 80 -14.15 -4.58 -4.29
N CYS A 81 -14.19 -3.67 -3.32
CA CYS A 81 -13.84 -2.28 -3.48
C CYS A 81 -12.58 -1.92 -2.70
N ILE A 82 -11.78 -1.03 -3.25
CA ILE A 82 -10.55 -0.52 -2.66
C ILE A 82 -10.76 0.95 -2.32
N HIS A 83 -10.71 1.29 -1.04
CA HIS A 83 -10.78 2.66 -0.56
C HIS A 83 -9.37 3.22 -0.42
N PHE A 84 -9.03 4.22 -1.22
CA PHE A 84 -7.72 4.88 -1.21
C PHE A 84 -7.67 6.01 -0.20
N PHE A 85 -6.61 6.02 0.61
CA PHE A 85 -6.29 7.07 1.55
C PHE A 85 -4.94 7.70 1.22
N ARG A 86 -4.84 9.02 1.43
CA ARG A 86 -3.57 9.73 1.46
C ARG A 86 -3.09 9.84 2.89
N ALA A 87 -1.81 9.56 3.13
CA ALA A 87 -1.12 9.73 4.39
C ALA A 87 0.03 10.74 4.23
N ASP A 88 0.06 11.76 5.06
CA ASP A 88 1.07 12.83 5.05
C ASP A 88 1.67 13.02 6.45
N GLY A 89 2.88 13.59 6.53
CA GLY A 89 3.57 13.80 7.80
C GLY A 89 4.02 12.48 8.43
N LEU A 90 4.84 11.72 7.72
CA LEU A 90 5.24 10.38 8.12
C LEU A 90 6.29 10.40 9.24
N THR A 91 6.13 9.52 10.21
CA THR A 91 7.11 9.24 11.27
C THR A 91 7.38 7.75 11.36
N LYS A 92 8.64 7.35 11.36
CA LYS A 92 9.03 5.94 11.57
C LYS A 92 8.83 5.59 13.05
N ALA A 93 7.90 4.70 13.35
CA ALA A 93 7.50 4.32 14.71
C ALA A 93 7.82 2.87 15.06
N ALA A 94 8.00 2.00 14.06
CA ALA A 94 8.29 0.58 14.22
C ALA A 94 9.10 0.04 13.04
N GLU A 95 9.49 -1.24 13.10
CA GLU A 95 10.24 -1.88 12.02
C GLU A 95 9.40 -2.05 10.75
N GLY A 96 8.13 -2.38 10.87
CA GLY A 96 7.29 -2.78 9.76
C GLY A 96 7.54 -4.24 9.35
N GLY A 97 7.20 -4.60 8.12
CA GLY A 97 7.43 -5.94 7.59
C GLY A 97 6.21 -6.86 7.62
N GLY A 98 5.08 -6.34 8.06
CA GLY A 98 3.84 -7.10 8.22
C GLY A 98 3.78 -7.91 9.52
N VAL A 99 2.75 -8.72 9.65
CA VAL A 99 2.50 -9.61 10.79
C VAL A 99 2.61 -11.07 10.37
N ASP A 100 2.82 -11.97 11.34
CA ASP A 100 2.77 -13.42 11.14
C ASP A 100 3.63 -13.98 9.97
N GLY A 101 4.78 -13.34 9.71
CA GLY A 101 5.73 -13.82 8.70
C GLY A 101 5.37 -13.45 7.26
N GLU A 102 4.60 -12.41 7.04
CA GLU A 102 4.23 -11.91 5.70
C GLU A 102 5.44 -11.57 4.82
N GLY A 103 6.59 -11.28 5.42
CA GLY A 103 7.84 -11.05 4.69
C GLY A 103 7.80 -9.82 3.80
N ILE A 104 7.14 -8.77 4.25
CA ILE A 104 7.02 -7.50 3.53
C ILE A 104 8.32 -6.71 3.62
N ARG A 105 8.81 -6.22 2.49
CA ARG A 105 9.95 -5.30 2.41
C ARG A 105 9.48 -3.91 2.02
N VAL A 106 9.75 -2.93 2.85
CA VAL A 106 9.45 -1.52 2.57
C VAL A 106 10.50 -0.93 1.63
N VAL A 107 10.06 -0.21 0.62
CA VAL A 107 10.93 0.48 -0.35
C VAL A 107 10.47 1.92 -0.50
N LEU A 108 11.40 2.84 -0.33
CA LEU A 108 11.19 4.26 -0.58
C LEU A 108 11.75 4.61 -1.95
N VAL A 109 10.90 5.12 -2.84
CA VAL A 109 11.29 5.42 -4.22
C VAL A 109 11.01 6.89 -4.53
N PRO A 110 12.04 7.68 -4.91
CA PRO A 110 11.83 9.07 -5.31
C PRO A 110 10.75 9.18 -6.39
N ARG A 111 9.79 10.09 -6.21
CA ARG A 111 8.67 10.27 -7.14
C ARG A 111 9.15 10.47 -8.58
N SER A 112 10.23 11.22 -8.76
CA SER A 112 10.82 11.48 -10.07
C SER A 112 11.39 10.23 -10.77
N ARG A 113 11.68 9.16 -10.00
CA ARG A 113 12.28 7.91 -10.50
C ARG A 113 11.30 6.75 -10.61
N ILE A 114 10.07 6.91 -10.13
CA ILE A 114 9.16 5.78 -9.89
C ILE A 114 8.91 4.92 -11.14
N HIS A 115 8.65 5.53 -12.29
CA HIS A 115 8.38 4.79 -13.53
C HIS A 115 9.61 3.99 -14.00
N ALA A 116 10.79 4.60 -13.96
CA ALA A 116 12.04 3.93 -14.34
C ALA A 116 12.35 2.78 -13.37
N TRP A 117 12.20 3.01 -12.07
CA TRP A 117 12.41 2.01 -11.04
C TRP A 117 11.47 0.81 -11.19
N ILE A 118 10.16 1.04 -11.42
CA ILE A 118 9.20 -0.03 -11.68
C ILE A 118 9.63 -0.86 -12.89
N GLN A 119 10.02 -0.22 -14.00
CA GLN A 119 10.46 -0.94 -15.19
C GLN A 119 11.71 -1.78 -14.94
N GLU A 120 12.66 -1.28 -14.15
CA GLU A 120 13.85 -2.05 -13.72
C GLU A 120 13.44 -3.30 -12.94
N ARG A 121 12.56 -3.15 -11.93
CA ARG A 121 12.08 -4.27 -11.12
C ARG A 121 11.31 -5.31 -11.93
N VAL A 122 10.50 -4.88 -12.90
CA VAL A 122 9.80 -5.80 -13.80
C VAL A 122 10.78 -6.61 -14.66
N ARG A 123 11.85 -5.99 -15.18
CA ARG A 123 12.93 -6.70 -15.88
C ARG A 123 13.63 -7.73 -14.98
N ASP A 124 13.73 -7.43 -13.68
CA ASP A 124 14.28 -8.36 -12.68
C ASP A 124 13.30 -9.48 -12.28
N GLY A 125 12.10 -9.52 -12.87
CA GLY A 125 11.12 -10.59 -12.70
C GLY A 125 10.03 -10.32 -11.66
N LEU A 126 9.96 -9.12 -11.07
CA LEU A 126 8.88 -8.75 -10.18
C LEU A 126 7.59 -8.45 -10.97
N ALA A 127 6.45 -8.67 -10.34
CA ALA A 127 5.17 -8.17 -10.83
C ALA A 127 4.83 -6.82 -10.19
N VAL A 128 3.85 -6.13 -10.75
CA VAL A 128 3.34 -4.86 -10.23
C VAL A 128 1.84 -4.99 -10.03
N ASP A 129 1.36 -4.63 -8.87
CA ASP A 129 -0.07 -4.56 -8.57
C ASP A 129 -0.69 -3.30 -9.21
N ALA A 130 -1.90 -3.42 -9.73
CA ALA A 130 -2.61 -2.31 -10.38
C ALA A 130 -2.85 -1.10 -9.45
N LYS A 131 -2.95 -1.33 -8.14
CA LYS A 131 -3.08 -0.26 -7.15
C LYS A 131 -1.90 0.72 -7.16
N VAL A 132 -0.71 0.27 -7.57
CA VAL A 132 0.46 1.16 -7.74
C VAL A 132 0.17 2.22 -8.79
N TYR A 133 -0.36 1.83 -9.95
CA TYR A 133 -0.71 2.80 -11.01
C TYR A 133 -1.89 3.69 -10.64
N SER A 134 -2.86 3.15 -9.89
CA SER A 134 -3.94 3.96 -9.30
C SER A 134 -3.35 5.01 -8.35
N ALA A 135 -2.39 4.61 -7.50
CA ALA A 135 -1.70 5.54 -6.61
C ALA A 135 -0.96 6.65 -7.38
N LEU A 136 -0.25 6.30 -8.46
CA LEU A 136 0.46 7.30 -9.28
C LEU A 136 -0.49 8.32 -9.89
N ALA A 137 -1.68 7.89 -10.33
CA ALA A 137 -2.72 8.80 -10.84
C ALA A 137 -3.30 9.71 -9.74
N LEU A 138 -3.27 9.28 -8.48
CA LEU A 138 -3.86 9.97 -7.33
C LEU A 138 -2.84 10.78 -6.51
N LEU A 139 -1.55 10.75 -6.87
CA LEU A 139 -0.49 11.41 -6.08
C LEU A 139 -0.71 12.89 -5.86
N ASP A 140 -1.32 13.58 -6.82
CA ASP A 140 -1.58 15.01 -6.78
C ASP A 140 -3.06 15.35 -6.48
N ALA A 141 -3.83 14.34 -6.11
CA ALA A 141 -5.26 14.49 -5.79
C ALA A 141 -5.49 15.16 -4.42
#